data_64b924d164ebb7fc705e81f8f40be389
#
_entry.id   64b924d164ebb7fc705e81f8f40be389
#
_cell.length_a   1.000
_cell.length_b   1.000
_cell.length_c   1.000
_cell.angle_alpha   90.00
_cell.angle_beta   90.00
_cell.angle_gamma   90.00
#
_symmetry.space_group_name_H-M   'P 1'
#
loop_
_entity.id
_entity.type
_entity.pdbx_description
1 polymer ?
#
loop_
_entity_poly.entity_id
_entity_poly.type
_entity_poly.pdbx_seq_one_letter_code
_entity_poly.pdbx_strand_id
1 'polypeptide(L)'
;FKAAYEAIRSSKEKDLGKLLFIAGKAMSSAVPSTMGTLMASGFMQAGKAFKGKDAMDDRESVDLLRAYVEGVMNRGKAKPGEKTFIDGLLPAIDNMEEAFEKDTNTQQAIKAGLIGAIEGYDNTATMLAVHGRAAARGEASRQLKDPGAAVAILMMSALDKSVEKFSKEK
;
A
#
# COMPACT_ATOMS: atom_id res chain seq x y z
N PHE A 1 -5.93 9.57 3.85
CA PHE A 1 -4.85 9.40 4.84
C PHE A 1 -4.95 10.38 6.01
N LYS A 2 -5.30 11.68 5.82
CA LYS A 2 -5.40 12.64 6.94
C LYS A 2 -6.32 12.14 8.05
N ALA A 3 -7.52 11.67 7.75
CA ALA A 3 -8.45 11.13 8.75
C ALA A 3 -7.88 9.91 9.49
N ALA A 4 -7.19 9.01 8.79
CA ALA A 4 -6.50 7.88 9.41
C ALA A 4 -5.43 8.36 10.40
N TYR A 5 -4.57 9.27 9.98
CA TYR A 5 -3.52 9.84 10.83
C TYR A 5 -4.12 10.48 12.10
N GLU A 6 -5.14 11.31 11.96
CA GLU A 6 -5.76 11.98 13.12
C GLU A 6 -6.42 10.99 14.08
N ALA A 7 -7.04 9.93 13.57
CA ALA A 7 -7.66 8.90 14.40
C ALA A 7 -6.63 8.09 15.20
N ILE A 8 -5.49 7.72 14.60
CA ILE A 8 -4.46 6.93 15.30
C ILE A 8 -3.57 7.77 16.22
N ARG A 9 -3.21 9.02 15.84
CA ARG A 9 -2.35 9.87 16.66
C ARG A 9 -2.95 10.21 18.03
N SER A 10 -4.27 10.24 18.14
CA SER A 10 -5.01 10.49 19.39
C SER A 10 -5.36 9.21 20.14
N SER A 11 -5.11 8.03 19.55
CA SER A 11 -5.42 6.74 20.14
C SER A 11 -4.41 6.36 21.21
N LYS A 12 -4.91 5.73 22.29
CA LYS A 12 -4.08 5.09 23.32
C LYS A 12 -3.92 3.58 23.06
N GLU A 13 -4.46 3.08 21.96
CA GLU A 13 -4.36 1.68 21.57
C GLU A 13 -2.90 1.33 21.25
N LYS A 14 -2.48 0.12 21.64
CA LYS A 14 -1.14 -0.42 21.38
C LYS A 14 -1.17 -1.60 20.41
N ASP A 15 -2.32 -2.27 20.28
CA ASP A 15 -2.51 -3.36 19.34
C ASP A 15 -2.45 -2.81 17.90
N LEU A 16 -1.44 -3.22 17.14
CA LEU A 16 -1.21 -2.79 15.75
C LEU A 16 -2.41 -3.12 14.86
N GLY A 17 -3.01 -4.28 15.03
CA GLY A 17 -4.19 -4.68 14.25
C GLY A 17 -5.38 -3.76 14.51
N LYS A 18 -5.61 -3.37 15.76
CA LYS A 18 -6.67 -2.42 16.10
C LYS A 18 -6.36 -1.01 15.59
N LEU A 19 -5.11 -0.55 15.66
CA LEU A 19 -4.69 0.74 15.11
C LEU A 19 -4.94 0.80 13.59
N LEU A 20 -4.55 -0.24 12.86
CA LEU A 20 -4.81 -0.35 11.43
C LEU A 20 -6.31 -0.37 11.12
N PHE A 21 -7.10 -1.06 11.92
CA PHE A 21 -8.56 -1.08 11.78
C PHE A 21 -9.19 0.29 12.03
N ILE A 22 -8.75 1.01 13.08
CA ILE A 22 -9.16 2.38 13.39
C ILE A 22 -8.84 3.31 12.21
N ALA A 23 -7.63 3.20 11.65
CA ALA A 23 -7.21 3.96 10.47
C ALA A 23 -8.14 3.73 9.26
N GLY A 24 -8.40 2.46 8.94
CA GLY A 24 -9.28 2.07 7.85
C GLY A 24 -10.71 2.57 8.06
N LYS A 25 -11.26 2.44 9.27
CA LYS A 25 -12.60 2.93 9.60
C LYS A 25 -12.70 4.45 9.46
N ALA A 26 -11.72 5.18 9.95
CA ALA A 26 -11.68 6.65 9.84
C ALA A 26 -11.62 7.10 8.37
N MET A 27 -10.81 6.43 7.55
CA MET A 27 -10.74 6.72 6.11
C MET A 27 -12.07 6.47 5.39
N SER A 28 -12.72 5.35 5.66
CA SER A 28 -13.97 4.98 5.01
C SER A 28 -15.11 5.96 5.31
N SER A 29 -15.08 6.59 6.50
CA SER A 29 -16.10 7.53 6.94
C SER A 29 -15.84 8.97 6.51
N ALA A 30 -14.60 9.34 6.15
CA ALA A 30 -14.22 10.72 5.94
C ALA A 30 -14.61 11.28 4.57
N VAL A 31 -14.42 10.49 3.50
CA VAL A 31 -14.69 10.94 2.12
C VAL A 31 -15.18 9.76 1.28
N PRO A 32 -16.36 9.86 0.63
CA PRO A 32 -16.83 8.84 -0.29
C PRO A 32 -16.02 8.91 -1.60
N SER A 33 -15.01 8.08 -1.73
CA SER A 33 -14.25 7.92 -2.99
C SER A 33 -13.88 6.46 -3.19
N THR A 34 -13.83 6.03 -4.45
CA THR A 34 -13.41 4.64 -4.79
C THR A 34 -12.05 4.31 -4.20
N MET A 35 -11.05 5.18 -4.43
CA MET A 35 -9.70 4.96 -3.93
C MET A 35 -9.68 4.95 -2.38
N GLY A 36 -10.38 5.88 -1.73
CA GLY A 36 -10.47 5.92 -0.26
C GLY A 36 -11.08 4.64 0.31
N THR A 37 -12.13 4.11 -0.30
CA THR A 37 -12.76 2.85 0.11
C THR A 37 -11.82 1.65 -0.07
N LEU A 38 -11.08 1.59 -1.18
CA LEU A 38 -10.10 0.53 -1.43
C LEU A 38 -8.97 0.56 -0.40
N MET A 39 -8.38 1.73 -0.17
CA MET A 39 -7.33 1.93 0.83
C MET A 39 -7.80 1.57 2.25
N ALA A 40 -9.02 1.99 2.62
CA ALA A 40 -9.62 1.64 3.90
C ALA A 40 -9.78 0.11 4.08
N SER A 41 -10.18 -0.59 3.02
CA SER A 41 -10.31 -2.06 3.04
C SER A 41 -8.95 -2.74 3.21
N GLY A 42 -7.88 -2.19 2.60
CA GLY A 42 -6.51 -2.64 2.81
C GLY A 42 -6.10 -2.52 4.28
N PHE A 43 -6.30 -1.36 4.90
CA PHE A 43 -6.02 -1.17 6.33
C PHE A 43 -6.81 -2.11 7.23
N MET A 44 -8.10 -2.32 6.95
CA MET A 44 -8.93 -3.23 7.74
C MET A 44 -8.49 -4.69 7.60
N GLN A 45 -8.05 -5.13 6.43
CA GLN A 45 -7.55 -6.49 6.22
C GLN A 45 -6.18 -6.68 6.91
N ALA A 46 -5.26 -5.74 6.76
CA ALA A 46 -4.01 -5.75 7.51
C ALA A 46 -4.25 -5.74 9.02
N GLY A 47 -5.25 -4.98 9.48
CA GLY A 47 -5.67 -4.96 10.88
C GLY A 47 -6.17 -6.30 11.40
N LYS A 48 -6.82 -7.12 10.56
CA LYS A 48 -7.21 -8.49 10.93
C LYS A 48 -5.99 -9.41 11.06
N ALA A 49 -5.05 -9.31 10.12
CA ALA A 49 -3.83 -10.13 10.11
C ALA A 49 -2.93 -9.86 11.31
N PHE A 50 -2.87 -8.61 11.78
CA PHE A 50 -1.99 -8.17 12.88
C PHE A 50 -2.70 -8.00 14.22
N LYS A 51 -3.92 -8.51 14.36
CA LYS A 51 -4.69 -8.44 15.61
C LYS A 51 -3.95 -9.15 16.74
N GLY A 52 -3.81 -8.47 17.87
CA GLY A 52 -3.15 -9.01 19.06
C GLY A 52 -1.64 -8.75 19.11
N LYS A 53 -1.05 -8.11 18.09
CA LYS A 53 0.36 -7.73 18.06
C LYS A 53 0.53 -6.29 18.53
N ASP A 54 1.51 -6.05 19.39
CA ASP A 54 1.92 -4.71 19.86
C ASP A 54 3.24 -4.24 19.21
N ALA A 55 3.93 -5.16 18.53
CA ALA A 55 5.12 -4.92 17.73
C ALA A 55 5.14 -5.84 16.51
N MET A 56 5.96 -5.51 15.54
CA MET A 56 6.28 -6.35 14.38
C MET A 56 7.78 -6.33 14.13
N ASP A 57 8.31 -7.42 13.61
CA ASP A 57 9.67 -7.46 13.11
C ASP A 57 9.77 -6.90 11.68
N ASP A 58 11.00 -6.80 11.19
CA ASP A 58 11.27 -6.20 9.88
C ASP A 58 10.60 -6.96 8.73
N ARG A 59 10.59 -8.31 8.78
CA ARG A 59 9.98 -9.16 7.75
C ARG A 59 8.46 -9.10 7.79
N GLU A 60 7.87 -8.97 8.94
CA GLU A 60 6.42 -8.80 9.10
C GLU A 60 5.88 -7.52 8.42
N SER A 61 6.76 -6.55 8.09
CA SER A 61 6.38 -5.41 7.28
C SER A 61 5.93 -5.80 5.86
N VAL A 62 6.51 -6.86 5.28
CA VAL A 62 6.09 -7.46 4.01
C VAL A 62 4.72 -8.11 4.17
N ASP A 63 4.52 -8.92 5.22
CA ASP A 63 3.25 -9.58 5.51
C ASP A 63 2.11 -8.57 5.70
N LEU A 64 2.40 -7.44 6.36
CA LEU A 64 1.45 -6.36 6.53
C LEU A 64 1.02 -5.77 5.18
N LEU A 65 1.97 -5.50 4.28
CA LEU A 65 1.68 -4.96 2.95
C LEU A 65 0.97 -6.01 2.07
N ARG A 66 1.29 -7.30 2.19
CA ARG A 66 0.55 -8.38 1.50
C ARG A 66 -0.89 -8.47 1.98
N ALA A 67 -1.13 -8.44 3.29
CA ALA A 67 -2.48 -8.40 3.83
C ALA A 67 -3.23 -7.13 3.39
N TYR A 68 -2.54 -5.99 3.33
CA TYR A 68 -3.12 -4.75 2.85
C TYR A 68 -3.57 -4.84 1.38
N VAL A 69 -2.69 -5.33 0.48
CA VAL A 69 -3.04 -5.45 -0.94
C VAL A 69 -4.15 -6.48 -1.16
N GLU A 70 -4.17 -7.56 -0.38
CA GLU A 70 -5.27 -8.54 -0.38
C GLU A 70 -6.62 -7.87 -0.07
N GLY A 71 -6.67 -7.01 0.95
CA GLY A 71 -7.87 -6.24 1.29
C GLY A 71 -8.34 -5.34 0.16
N VAL A 72 -7.40 -4.68 -0.55
CA VAL A 72 -7.69 -3.87 -1.74
C VAL A 72 -8.24 -4.73 -2.87
N MET A 73 -7.60 -5.87 -3.17
CA MET A 73 -8.03 -6.81 -4.22
C MET A 73 -9.41 -7.40 -3.93
N ASN A 74 -9.65 -7.82 -2.69
CA ASN A 74 -10.92 -8.39 -2.27
C ASN A 74 -12.08 -7.39 -2.40
N ARG A 75 -11.81 -6.12 -2.14
CA ARG A 75 -12.81 -5.04 -2.27
C ARG A 75 -13.02 -4.59 -3.70
N GLY A 76 -11.93 -4.38 -4.44
CA GLY A 76 -11.94 -3.81 -5.80
C GLY A 76 -12.16 -4.85 -6.90
N LYS A 77 -11.96 -6.14 -6.58
CA LYS A 77 -12.01 -7.27 -7.54
C LYS A 77 -11.01 -7.16 -8.67
N ALA A 78 -10.05 -6.24 -8.57
CA ALA A 78 -8.99 -6.08 -9.55
C ALA A 78 -7.93 -7.19 -9.39
N LYS A 79 -7.32 -7.57 -10.50
CA LYS A 79 -6.22 -8.54 -10.57
C LYS A 79 -4.95 -7.85 -11.06
N PRO A 80 -3.77 -8.42 -10.78
CA PRO A 80 -2.53 -7.96 -11.39
C PRO A 80 -2.63 -7.91 -12.93
N GLY A 81 -2.09 -6.89 -13.54
CA GLY A 81 -2.15 -6.65 -15.00
C GLY A 81 -3.38 -5.86 -15.46
N GLU A 82 -4.32 -5.52 -14.59
CA GLU A 82 -5.54 -4.77 -14.93
C GLU A 82 -5.39 -3.25 -14.81
N LYS A 83 -4.16 -2.78 -14.66
CA LYS A 83 -3.78 -1.36 -14.64
C LYS A 83 -4.44 -0.60 -13.48
N THR A 84 -4.00 -0.89 -12.27
CA THR A 84 -4.55 -0.33 -11.03
C THR A 84 -3.43 -0.06 -10.01
N PHE A 85 -3.81 0.45 -8.84
CA PHE A 85 -2.94 0.57 -7.66
C PHE A 85 -2.13 -0.71 -7.34
N ILE A 86 -2.73 -1.88 -7.60
CA ILE A 86 -2.14 -3.19 -7.30
C ILE A 86 -0.87 -3.38 -8.14
N ASP A 87 -0.87 -2.93 -9.39
CA ASP A 87 0.24 -3.08 -10.32
C ASP A 87 1.46 -2.21 -9.94
N GLY A 88 1.25 -1.21 -9.08
CA GLY A 88 2.34 -0.47 -8.46
C GLY A 88 2.79 -1.08 -7.12
N LEU A 89 1.85 -1.61 -6.31
CA LEU A 89 2.18 -2.08 -4.96
C LEU A 89 2.77 -3.49 -4.92
N LEU A 90 2.30 -4.42 -5.75
CA LEU A 90 2.82 -5.79 -5.75
C LEU A 90 4.31 -5.86 -6.08
N PRO A 91 4.84 -5.21 -7.14
CA PRO A 91 6.27 -5.17 -7.39
C PRO A 91 7.07 -4.56 -6.23
N ALA A 92 6.48 -3.58 -5.51
CA ALA A 92 7.11 -3.02 -4.32
C ALA A 92 7.28 -4.07 -3.22
N ILE A 93 6.24 -4.86 -2.96
CA ILE A 93 6.26 -5.92 -1.96
C ILE A 93 7.26 -7.01 -2.34
N ASP A 94 7.27 -7.42 -3.60
CA ASP A 94 8.18 -8.46 -4.10
C ASP A 94 9.64 -8.02 -3.98
N ASN A 95 9.97 -6.77 -4.33
CA ASN A 95 11.33 -6.23 -4.17
C ASN A 95 11.74 -6.09 -2.69
N MET A 96 10.81 -5.77 -1.78
CA MET A 96 11.10 -5.78 -0.34
C MET A 96 11.42 -7.19 0.17
N GLU A 97 10.63 -8.17 -0.23
CA GLU A 97 10.83 -9.57 0.16
C GLU A 97 12.18 -10.10 -0.33
N GLU A 98 12.51 -9.87 -1.61
CA GLU A 98 13.81 -10.22 -2.20
C GLU A 98 14.97 -9.52 -1.47
N ALA A 99 14.81 -8.27 -1.07
CA ALA A 99 15.83 -7.56 -0.30
C ALA A 99 16.06 -8.22 1.07
N PHE A 100 15.00 -8.61 1.79
CA PHE A 100 15.12 -9.31 3.06
C PHE A 100 15.73 -10.72 2.93
N GLU A 101 15.54 -11.39 1.80
CA GLU A 101 16.23 -12.65 1.51
C GLU A 101 17.74 -12.47 1.38
N LYS A 102 18.20 -11.28 1.01
CA LYS A 102 19.60 -10.89 0.91
C LYS A 102 20.16 -10.27 2.21
N ASP A 103 19.49 -10.47 3.34
CA ASP A 103 19.89 -9.96 4.67
C ASP A 103 20.05 -8.42 4.73
N THR A 104 19.26 -7.70 3.96
CA THR A 104 19.25 -6.23 4.05
C THR A 104 18.45 -5.75 5.27
N ASN A 105 18.74 -4.54 5.73
CA ASN A 105 17.96 -3.91 6.79
C ASN A 105 16.64 -3.31 6.25
N THR A 106 15.73 -2.97 7.16
CA THR A 106 14.40 -2.39 6.81
C THR A 106 14.48 -1.18 5.90
N GLN A 107 15.43 -0.27 6.11
CA GLN A 107 15.60 0.92 5.27
C GLN A 107 15.94 0.54 3.83
N GLN A 108 16.84 -0.43 3.65
CA GLN A 108 17.25 -0.92 2.33
C GLN A 108 16.11 -1.66 1.64
N ALA A 109 15.37 -2.50 2.39
CA ALA A 109 14.21 -3.20 1.85
C ALA A 109 13.10 -2.23 1.39
N ILE A 110 12.80 -1.19 2.17
CA ILE A 110 11.82 -0.17 1.76
C ILE A 110 12.28 0.60 0.52
N LYS A 111 13.58 0.91 0.40
CA LYS A 111 14.12 1.53 -0.82
C LYS A 111 14.02 0.62 -2.03
N ALA A 112 14.27 -0.68 -1.87
CA ALA A 112 14.02 -1.67 -2.93
C ALA A 112 12.53 -1.69 -3.31
N GLY A 113 11.64 -1.67 -2.34
CA GLY A 113 10.20 -1.56 -2.57
C GLY A 113 9.80 -0.28 -3.30
N LEU A 114 10.42 0.86 -2.99
CA LEU A 114 10.17 2.11 -3.74
C LEU A 114 10.57 1.98 -5.22
N ILE A 115 11.68 1.31 -5.50
CA ILE A 115 12.11 1.01 -6.88
C ILE A 115 11.05 0.13 -7.56
N GLY A 116 10.62 -0.95 -6.92
CA GLY A 116 9.57 -1.83 -7.44
C GLY A 116 8.25 -1.09 -7.71
N ALA A 117 7.86 -0.14 -6.84
CA ALA A 117 6.67 0.68 -7.07
C ALA A 117 6.81 1.57 -8.33
N ILE A 118 7.99 2.13 -8.57
CA ILE A 118 8.27 2.96 -9.76
C ILE A 118 8.22 2.09 -11.02
N GLU A 119 8.87 0.94 -11.01
CA GLU A 119 8.85 -0.01 -12.13
C GLU A 119 7.43 -0.51 -12.43
N GLY A 120 6.67 -0.87 -11.39
CA GLY A 120 5.27 -1.25 -11.51
C GLY A 120 4.42 -0.15 -12.13
N TYR A 121 4.57 1.08 -11.67
CA TYR A 121 3.90 2.25 -12.26
C TYR A 121 4.26 2.45 -13.74
N ASP A 122 5.54 2.33 -14.08
CA ASP A 122 6.02 2.49 -15.47
C ASP A 122 5.45 1.41 -16.38
N ASN A 123 5.40 0.17 -15.92
CA ASN A 123 4.83 -0.97 -16.62
C ASN A 123 3.33 -0.81 -16.89
N THR A 124 2.59 -0.01 -16.11
CA THR A 124 1.18 0.25 -16.38
C THR A 124 0.93 0.91 -17.73
N ALA A 125 1.93 1.59 -18.32
CA ALA A 125 1.81 2.21 -19.64
C ALA A 125 1.50 1.19 -20.77
N THR A 126 1.86 -0.09 -20.57
CA THR A 126 1.60 -1.16 -21.54
C THR A 126 0.32 -1.96 -21.27
N MET A 127 -0.27 -1.79 -20.09
CA MET A 127 -1.44 -2.53 -19.64
C MET A 127 -2.74 -1.91 -20.18
N LEU A 128 -3.74 -2.76 -20.44
CA LEU A 128 -5.10 -2.31 -20.72
C LEU A 128 -5.83 -2.02 -19.41
N ALA A 129 -6.44 -0.85 -19.28
CA ALA A 129 -7.25 -0.53 -18.12
C ALA A 129 -8.57 -1.31 -18.16
N VAL A 130 -8.84 -2.07 -17.08
CA VAL A 130 -10.09 -2.85 -16.91
C VAL A 130 -11.03 -2.16 -15.95
N HIS A 131 -10.50 -1.33 -15.05
CA HIS A 131 -11.27 -0.69 -13.98
C HIS A 131 -11.25 0.86 -14.07
N GLY A 132 -12.24 1.46 -13.41
CA GLY A 132 -12.32 2.90 -13.23
C GLY A 132 -12.51 3.70 -14.51
N ARG A 133 -12.20 4.99 -14.45
CA ARG A 133 -12.40 5.91 -15.58
C ARG A 133 -11.48 5.64 -16.77
N ALA A 134 -10.33 5.06 -16.53
CA ALA A 134 -9.38 4.73 -17.60
C ALA A 134 -9.90 3.63 -18.50
N ALA A 135 -10.71 2.68 -18.00
CA ALA A 135 -11.31 1.61 -18.77
C ALA A 135 -12.20 2.13 -19.94
N ALA A 136 -12.85 3.28 -19.76
CA ALA A 136 -13.66 3.90 -20.82
C ALA A 136 -12.85 4.32 -22.06
N ARG A 137 -11.52 4.38 -21.98
CA ARG A 137 -10.62 4.71 -23.09
C ARG A 137 -10.27 3.51 -23.97
N GLY A 138 -10.60 2.29 -23.54
CA GLY A 138 -10.23 1.07 -24.27
C GLY A 138 -8.72 0.99 -24.53
N GLU A 139 -8.33 0.65 -25.75
CA GLU A 139 -6.92 0.52 -26.17
C GLU A 139 -6.10 1.82 -25.97
N ALA A 140 -6.71 3.00 -26.06
CA ALA A 140 -6.02 4.27 -25.80
C ALA A 140 -5.55 4.41 -24.34
N SER A 141 -6.04 3.57 -23.44
CA SER A 141 -5.55 3.54 -22.05
C SER A 141 -4.11 3.03 -21.94
N ARG A 142 -3.62 2.23 -22.91
CA ARG A 142 -2.25 1.67 -22.92
C ARG A 142 -1.16 2.75 -23.06
N GLN A 143 -1.50 3.93 -23.54
CA GLN A 143 -0.53 5.03 -23.72
C GLN A 143 -0.35 5.89 -22.46
N LEU A 144 -1.09 5.59 -21.39
CA LEU A 144 -1.09 6.38 -20.17
C LEU A 144 -0.65 5.51 -19.00
N LYS A 145 0.12 6.08 -18.09
CA LYS A 145 0.42 5.44 -16.81
C LYS A 145 -0.79 5.55 -15.85
N ASP A 146 -0.95 4.55 -14.97
CA ASP A 146 -2.09 4.52 -14.05
C ASP A 146 -1.91 5.46 -12.84
N PRO A 147 -2.82 6.40 -12.61
CA PRO A 147 -2.74 7.27 -11.43
C PRO A 147 -2.93 6.52 -10.11
N GLY A 148 -3.59 5.35 -10.11
CA GLY A 148 -3.69 4.48 -8.95
C GLY A 148 -2.33 3.88 -8.58
N ALA A 149 -1.58 3.37 -9.56
CA ALA A 149 -0.23 2.87 -9.34
C ALA A 149 0.73 3.95 -8.83
N ALA A 150 0.56 5.21 -9.24
CA ALA A 150 1.33 6.33 -8.67
C ALA A 150 1.12 6.49 -7.16
N VAL A 151 -0.03 6.10 -6.62
CA VAL A 151 -0.28 6.12 -5.16
C VAL A 151 0.62 5.12 -4.43
N ALA A 152 0.96 3.98 -5.04
CA ALA A 152 1.91 3.04 -4.46
C ALA A 152 3.30 3.68 -4.28
N ILE A 153 3.78 4.46 -5.27
CA ILE A 153 5.03 5.23 -5.15
C ILE A 153 4.96 6.19 -3.97
N LEU A 154 3.85 6.92 -3.83
CA LEU A 154 3.67 7.87 -2.71
C LEU A 154 3.67 7.16 -1.36
N MET A 155 3.06 5.99 -1.26
CA MET A 155 3.06 5.18 -0.04
C MET A 155 4.47 4.71 0.31
N MET A 156 5.19 4.12 -0.62
CA MET A 156 6.56 3.64 -0.40
C MET A 156 7.52 4.79 -0.08
N SER A 157 7.39 5.92 -0.77
CA SER A 157 8.18 7.13 -0.46
C SER A 157 7.90 7.69 0.94
N ALA A 158 6.66 7.62 1.40
CA ALA A 158 6.30 8.04 2.75
C ALA A 158 6.87 7.09 3.82
N LEU A 159 6.86 5.77 3.56
CA LEU A 159 7.47 4.78 4.43
C LEU A 159 9.00 4.98 4.51
N ASP A 160 9.67 5.15 3.39
CA ASP A 160 11.12 5.41 3.33
C ASP A 160 11.51 6.63 4.18
N LYS A 161 10.83 7.76 3.99
CA LYS A 161 11.05 8.98 4.77
C LYS A 161 10.77 8.79 6.26
N SER A 162 9.75 8.00 6.60
CA SER A 162 9.39 7.75 8.00
C SER A 162 10.46 6.94 8.71
N VAL A 163 10.94 5.85 8.09
CA VAL A 163 11.98 5.00 8.67
C VAL A 163 13.31 5.77 8.76
N GLU A 164 13.67 6.55 7.76
CA GLU A 164 14.85 7.41 7.80
C GLU A 164 14.80 8.41 8.97
N LYS A 165 13.65 9.03 9.20
CA LYS A 165 13.45 9.97 10.32
C LYS A 165 13.65 9.27 11.67
N PHE A 166 12.96 8.14 11.89
CA PHE A 166 13.04 7.41 13.17
C PHE A 166 14.43 6.80 13.42
N SER A 167 15.18 6.46 12.37
CA SER A 167 16.56 5.98 12.50
C SER A 167 17.53 7.07 12.95
N LYS A 168 17.24 8.34 12.68
CA LYS A 168 18.08 9.49 13.10
C LYS A 168 17.75 9.98 14.52
N GLU A 169 16.60 9.60 15.06
CA GLU A 169 16.14 10.00 16.42
C GLU A 169 16.59 8.99 17.51
N LYS A 170 17.21 7.87 17.12
CA LYS A 170 17.85 6.88 18.01
C LYS A 170 19.34 7.13 18.15
#